data_6081dde61e275843babc190a0527592b
#
_entry.id   6081dde61e275843babc190a0527592b
#
_cell.length_a   1.000
_cell.length_b   1.000
_cell.length_c   1.000
_cell.angle_alpha   90.00
_cell.angle_beta   90.00
_cell.angle_gamma   90.00
#
_symmetry.space_group_name_H-M   'P 1'
#
loop_
_entity.id
_entity.type
_entity.pdbx_description
1 polymer ?
#
loop_
_entity_poly.entity_id
_entity_poly.type
_entity_poly.pdbx_seq_one_letter_code
_entity_poly.pdbx_strand_id
1 'polypeptide(L)'
;MKVSKVNLMLSDDEIKATILLKLHKRGNWGASHTAFENLHKGFKEADLGKHGTKRIDAIAKDLIRQNWIIPKPTSYGLQVALNPRENQAITAFMRRFFPEV
;
A
#
# COMPACT_ATOMS: atom_id res chain seq x y z
N MET A 1 -3.81 9.33 31.29
CA MET A 1 -3.44 9.24 30.62
C MET A 1 -3.64 8.95 29.70
N LYS A 2 -3.59 9.01 29.08
CA LYS A 2 -3.62 8.83 28.22
C LYS A 2 -3.14 8.95 27.41
N VAL A 3 -2.97 8.91 27.28
CA VAL A 3 -2.25 8.89 26.54
C VAL A 3 -2.03 8.87 25.39
N SER A 4 -1.95 8.59 24.99
CA SER A 4 -1.37 8.44 23.90
C SER A 4 -2.06 8.56 22.64
N LYS A 5 -2.84 9.45 22.47
CA LYS A 5 -3.56 9.67 21.27
C LYS A 5 -2.73 10.16 20.17
N VAL A 6 -1.56 10.66 20.49
CA VAL A 6 -0.65 11.14 19.46
C VAL A 6 -0.20 10.07 18.49
N ASN A 7 -0.39 8.81 18.85
CA ASN A 7 0.06 7.72 18.00
C ASN A 7 -1.03 7.09 17.16
N LEU A 8 -2.10 7.81 16.92
CA LEU A 8 -3.19 7.27 16.13
C LEU A 8 -2.92 7.26 14.64
N MET A 9 -1.97 8.08 14.18
CA MET A 9 -1.62 8.08 12.77
C MET A 9 -0.75 6.89 12.46
N LEU A 10 -0.97 6.28 11.29
CA LEU A 10 -0.13 5.19 10.84
C LEU A 10 1.24 5.71 10.44
N SER A 11 2.26 4.93 10.70
CA SER A 11 3.60 5.20 10.18
C SER A 11 3.65 4.93 8.68
N ASP A 12 4.70 5.41 8.02
CA ASP A 12 4.87 5.15 6.60
C ASP A 12 4.97 3.65 6.31
N ASP A 13 5.66 2.90 7.17
CA ASP A 13 5.76 1.46 6.99
C ASP A 13 4.42 0.77 7.19
N GLU A 14 3.60 1.26 8.12
CA GLU A 14 2.25 0.71 8.29
C GLU A 14 1.37 0.98 7.08
N ILE A 15 1.48 2.18 6.50
CA ILE A 15 0.75 2.50 5.28
C ILE A 15 1.22 1.62 4.13
N LYS A 16 2.54 1.45 4.01
CA LYS A 16 3.13 0.58 2.99
C LYS A 16 2.59 -0.84 3.12
N ALA A 17 2.64 -1.40 4.33
CA ALA A 17 2.14 -2.76 4.56
C ALA A 17 0.65 -2.88 4.24
N THR A 18 -0.12 -1.85 4.56
CA THR A 18 -1.56 -1.85 4.30
C THR A 18 -1.86 -1.82 2.81
N ILE A 19 -1.12 -1.02 2.04
CA ILE A 19 -1.25 -1.00 0.59
C ILE A 19 -0.96 -2.38 0.01
N LEU A 20 0.15 -2.99 0.44
CA LEU A 20 0.54 -4.31 -0.04
C LEU A 20 -0.51 -5.36 0.31
N LEU A 21 -1.02 -5.31 1.53
CA LEU A 21 -2.04 -6.26 1.97
C LEU A 21 -3.32 -6.13 1.15
N LYS A 22 -3.71 -4.89 0.86
CA LYS A 22 -4.90 -4.63 0.07
C LYS A 22 -4.78 -5.27 -1.31
N LEU A 23 -3.65 -5.05 -1.98
CA LEU A 23 -3.43 -5.64 -3.30
C LEU A 23 -3.36 -7.16 -3.21
N HIS A 24 -2.72 -7.68 -2.17
CA HIS A 24 -2.63 -9.12 -1.96
C HIS A 24 -4.01 -9.76 -1.78
N LYS A 25 -4.84 -9.18 -0.94
CA LYS A 25 -6.18 -9.73 -0.69
C LYS A 25 -7.08 -9.67 -1.91
N ARG A 26 -6.88 -8.69 -2.77
CA ARG A 26 -7.62 -8.58 -4.01
C ARG A 26 -7.07 -9.48 -5.11
N GLY A 27 -5.95 -10.14 -4.84
CA GLY A 27 -5.32 -10.99 -5.84
C GLY A 27 -4.63 -10.23 -6.96
N ASN A 28 -4.28 -8.98 -6.72
CA ASN A 28 -3.67 -8.14 -7.75
C ASN A 28 -2.18 -8.39 -7.85
N TRP A 29 -1.83 -9.54 -8.38
CA TRP A 29 -0.45 -9.93 -8.66
C TRP A 29 -0.25 -10.07 -10.15
N GLY A 30 0.89 -9.58 -10.65
CA GLY A 30 1.27 -9.77 -12.05
C GLY A 30 0.27 -9.22 -13.04
N ALA A 31 -0.40 -10.10 -13.75
CA ALA A 31 -1.34 -9.70 -14.81
C ALA A 31 -2.67 -9.18 -14.28
N SER A 32 -2.95 -9.36 -12.99
CA SER A 32 -4.20 -8.89 -12.39
C SER A 32 -3.97 -7.52 -11.77
N HIS A 33 -4.52 -6.47 -12.39
CA HIS A 33 -4.29 -5.09 -11.99
C HIS A 33 -5.52 -4.44 -11.38
N THR A 34 -5.29 -3.35 -10.66
CA THR A 34 -6.36 -2.48 -10.19
C THR A 34 -5.95 -1.04 -10.41
N ALA A 35 -6.93 -0.14 -10.44
CA ALA A 35 -6.65 1.28 -10.64
C ALA A 35 -5.82 1.83 -9.49
N PHE A 36 -4.87 2.72 -9.81
CA PHE A 36 -3.97 3.31 -8.82
C PHE A 36 -4.75 4.01 -7.70
N GLU A 37 -5.82 4.73 -8.04
CA GLU A 37 -6.58 5.44 -7.02
C GLU A 37 -7.28 4.52 -6.04
N ASN A 38 -7.41 3.24 -6.34
CA ASN A 38 -7.96 2.28 -5.38
C ASN A 38 -7.06 2.10 -4.16
N LEU A 39 -5.80 2.51 -4.27
CA LEU A 39 -4.87 2.43 -3.14
C LEU A 39 -5.27 3.38 -2.00
N HIS A 40 -6.04 4.41 -2.29
CA HIS A 40 -6.50 5.36 -1.27
C HIS A 40 -7.64 4.82 -0.42
N LYS A 41 -8.36 3.82 -0.93
CA LYS A 41 -9.55 3.32 -0.26
C LYS A 41 -9.19 2.55 1.00
N GLY A 42 -10.05 2.65 2.00
CA GLY A 42 -9.86 1.90 3.24
C GLY A 42 -9.04 2.62 4.29
N PHE A 43 -8.44 3.74 3.97
CA PHE A 43 -7.73 4.54 4.96
C PHE A 43 -8.66 5.60 5.51
N LYS A 44 -8.58 5.80 6.82
CA LYS A 44 -9.35 6.86 7.48
C LYS A 44 -8.50 8.10 7.60
N GLU A 45 -9.15 9.26 7.65
CA GLU A 45 -8.43 10.51 7.82
C GLU A 45 -7.54 10.49 9.05
N ALA A 46 -8.05 9.92 10.15
CA ALA A 46 -7.27 9.87 11.39
C ALA A 46 -5.99 9.03 11.23
N ASP A 47 -6.00 8.05 10.32
CA ASP A 47 -4.84 7.19 10.09
C ASP A 47 -3.72 7.92 9.35
N LEU A 48 -4.08 8.87 8.53
CA LEU A 48 -3.15 9.46 7.56
C LEU A 48 -2.69 10.86 7.93
N GLY A 49 -3.48 11.58 8.71
CA GLY A 49 -3.20 12.96 9.03
C GLY A 49 -3.60 13.91 7.91
N LYS A 50 -3.08 15.12 7.99
CA LYS A 50 -3.53 16.23 7.18
C LYS A 50 -3.33 16.07 5.68
N HIS A 51 -2.27 15.41 5.28
CA HIS A 51 -1.93 15.26 3.86
C HIS A 51 -2.00 13.81 3.42
N GLY A 52 -3.08 13.13 3.84
CA GLY A 52 -3.21 11.70 3.66
C GLY A 52 -3.06 11.21 2.24
N THR A 53 -3.75 11.86 1.29
CA THR A 53 -3.69 11.45 -0.10
C THR A 53 -2.26 11.56 -0.64
N LYS A 54 -1.57 12.66 -0.30
CA LYS A 54 -0.19 12.84 -0.75
C LYS A 54 0.74 11.81 -0.13
N ARG A 55 0.50 11.43 1.13
CA ARG A 55 1.31 10.40 1.78
C ARG A 55 1.15 9.06 1.07
N ILE A 56 -0.09 8.68 0.76
CA ILE A 56 -0.34 7.41 0.06
C ILE A 56 0.34 7.42 -1.30
N ASP A 57 0.20 8.52 -2.04
CA ASP A 57 0.81 8.62 -3.36
C ASP A 57 2.33 8.50 -3.29
N ALA A 58 2.94 9.17 -2.31
CA ALA A 58 4.40 9.13 -2.16
C ALA A 58 4.87 7.72 -1.82
N ILE A 59 4.16 7.04 -0.92
CA ILE A 59 4.53 5.68 -0.52
C ILE A 59 4.32 4.71 -1.67
N ALA A 60 3.22 4.87 -2.42
CA ALA A 60 2.98 4.02 -3.58
C ALA A 60 4.07 4.20 -4.63
N LYS A 61 4.52 5.43 -4.85
CA LYS A 61 5.59 5.69 -5.80
C LYS A 61 6.91 5.08 -5.34
N ASP A 62 7.16 5.08 -4.03
CA ASP A 62 8.33 4.39 -3.50
C ASP A 62 8.25 2.89 -3.75
N LEU A 63 7.08 2.30 -3.58
CA LEU A 63 6.89 0.87 -3.85
C LEU A 63 7.13 0.56 -5.32
N ILE A 64 6.75 1.46 -6.21
CA ILE A 64 7.04 1.31 -7.63
C ILE A 64 8.55 1.37 -7.86
N ARG A 65 9.24 2.32 -7.23
CA ARG A 65 10.70 2.43 -7.37
C ARG A 65 11.42 1.21 -6.83
N GLN A 66 10.88 0.58 -5.80
CA GLN A 66 11.45 -0.65 -5.25
C GLN A 66 11.13 -1.89 -6.11
N ASN A 67 10.32 -1.73 -7.13
CA ASN A 67 9.83 -2.82 -7.97
C ASN A 67 8.92 -3.80 -7.24
N TRP A 68 8.33 -3.38 -6.14
CA TRP A 68 7.34 -4.21 -5.44
C TRP A 68 5.96 -4.02 -6.06
N ILE A 69 5.70 -2.84 -6.62
CA ILE A 69 4.48 -2.58 -7.37
C ILE A 69 4.88 -2.30 -8.82
N ILE A 70 4.17 -2.94 -9.75
CA ILE A 70 4.36 -2.77 -11.17
C ILE A 70 3.30 -1.81 -11.68
N PRO A 71 3.70 -0.64 -12.24
CA PRO A 71 2.72 0.28 -12.82
C PRO A 71 2.40 -0.17 -14.24
N LYS A 72 1.14 0.01 -14.63
CA LYS A 72 0.71 -0.28 -15.98
C LYS A 72 -0.17 0.86 -16.47
N PRO A 73 0.40 1.78 -17.26
CA PRO A 73 -0.40 2.85 -17.86
C PRO A 73 -1.37 2.26 -18.86
N THR A 74 -2.60 2.75 -18.83
CA THR A 74 -3.63 2.34 -19.79
C THR A 74 -4.35 3.58 -20.29
N SER A 75 -5.21 3.39 -21.31
CA SER A 75 -6.02 4.51 -21.81
C SER A 75 -7.02 5.00 -20.76
N TYR A 76 -7.27 4.22 -19.73
CA TYR A 76 -8.20 4.59 -18.66
C TYR A 76 -7.47 5.08 -17.40
N GLY A 77 -6.15 5.24 -17.49
CA GLY A 77 -5.35 5.70 -16.36
C GLY A 77 -4.36 4.66 -15.90
N LEU A 78 -3.72 4.94 -14.76
CA LEU A 78 -2.68 4.09 -14.23
C LEU A 78 -3.28 2.92 -13.46
N GLN A 79 -2.85 1.71 -13.82
CA GLN A 79 -3.17 0.48 -13.09
C GLN A 79 -1.93 0.00 -12.37
N VAL A 80 -2.13 -0.79 -11.32
CA VAL A 80 -1.01 -1.32 -10.53
C VAL A 80 -1.26 -2.77 -10.14
N ALA A 81 -0.16 -3.49 -9.92
CA ALA A 81 -0.20 -4.87 -9.41
C ALA A 81 1.06 -5.14 -8.60
N LEU A 82 0.99 -6.11 -7.71
CA LEU A 82 2.19 -6.57 -7.00
C LEU A 82 3.07 -7.35 -7.96
N ASN A 83 4.38 -7.24 -7.76
CA ASN A 83 5.36 -7.91 -8.59
C ASN A 83 5.61 -9.34 -8.08
N PRO A 84 5.21 -10.39 -8.84
CA PRO A 84 5.42 -11.76 -8.38
C PRO A 84 6.89 -12.12 -8.14
N ARG A 85 7.80 -11.45 -8.83
CA ARG A 85 9.23 -11.69 -8.65
C ARG A 85 9.72 -11.27 -7.27
N GLU A 86 9.00 -10.35 -6.62
CA GLU A 86 9.36 -9.87 -5.30
C GLU A 86 8.46 -10.44 -4.22
N ASN A 87 7.81 -11.56 -4.51
CA ASN A 87 6.83 -12.17 -3.62
C ASN A 87 7.39 -12.41 -2.22
N GLN A 88 8.60 -12.95 -2.13
CA GLN A 88 9.17 -13.27 -0.82
C GLN A 88 9.41 -12.00 0.01
N ALA A 89 9.98 -10.98 -0.60
CA ALA A 89 10.26 -9.73 0.10
C ALA A 89 8.97 -9.03 0.51
N ILE A 90 7.99 -8.98 -0.39
CA ILE A 90 6.71 -8.35 -0.13
C ILE A 90 6.00 -9.06 1.02
N THR A 91 5.94 -10.39 0.96
CA THR A 91 5.27 -11.18 1.98
C THR A 91 5.95 -11.05 3.33
N ALA A 92 7.28 -11.09 3.35
CA ALA A 92 8.02 -10.93 4.59
C ALA A 92 7.74 -9.56 5.23
N PHE A 93 7.69 -8.53 4.41
CA PHE A 93 7.39 -7.19 4.92
C PHE A 93 5.98 -7.11 5.50
N MET A 94 4.99 -7.65 4.76
CA MET A 94 3.61 -7.64 5.23
C MET A 94 3.48 -8.37 6.58
N ARG A 95 4.19 -9.48 6.75
CA ARG A 95 4.09 -10.28 7.97
C ARG A 95 4.60 -9.58 9.20
N ARG A 96 5.43 -8.57 9.04
CA ARG A 96 5.89 -7.77 10.17
C ARG A 96 4.70 -7.04 10.82
N PHE A 97 3.66 -6.76 10.06
CA PHE A 97 2.49 -6.02 10.53
C PHE A 97 1.24 -6.88 10.58
N PHE A 98 1.18 -7.89 9.75
CA PHE A 98 0.03 -8.79 9.62
C PHE A 98 0.53 -10.24 9.62
N PRO A 99 0.82 -10.78 10.81
CA PRO A 99 1.47 -12.11 10.88
C PRO A 99 0.67 -13.25 10.25
N GLU A 100 -0.64 -13.09 10.07
CA GLU A 100 -1.46 -14.15 9.48
C GLU A 100 -1.33 -14.27 7.98
N VAL A 101 -0.70 -13.33 7.35
CA VAL A 101 -0.58 -13.34 5.88
C VAL A 101 0.29 -14.50 5.40
#